data_f123df7e9046df96ef7ede8592950eb2
#
_entry.id   f123df7e9046df96ef7ede8592950eb2
#
_cell.length_a   1.000
_cell.length_b   1.000
_cell.length_c   1.000
_cell.angle_alpha   90.00
_cell.angle_beta   90.00
_cell.angle_gamma   90.00
#
_symmetry.space_group_name_H-M   'P 1'
#
loop_
_entity.id
_entity.type
_entity.pdbx_description
1 polymer ?
#
loop_
_entity_poly.entity_id
_entity_poly.type
_entity_poly.pdbx_seq_one_letter_code
_entity_poly.pdbx_strand_id
1 'polypeptide(L)'
;MATGKLDRRHFLAAVGSVAGVGIAASSGLTTPARAASGDRAYLGCYTSDGASGRGIAVATADSAGRLTVDGMIDVTDPSFLALSPDGGRLYAVNEGSGPGMVTAVDPHSAQVLNSVAVRGNGPTHLCVAPDGRSVLTANYGSGSVSVVSVTEDGRLGAVTDVARHTGSGPDPERQEGPHAHQVLFDPSGRWVLVVDLGVDAVYVYQLAEGGLKQHARVAMAPGSGPRHLRFHPDGQRAYVANELNSTVTVCRWRAETGELVPGQSVAADTRGGDPRNYPSEPVVSPDGRLLYLANRGHDNIATFAVMGDSLVPLTTTPCGGVFPRDLTLDPSGRRLYAANQKSNSVTWLGLDPITGIPQGVGGSLETGSPTTVLFT
;
A
#
# COMPACT_ATOMS: atom_id res chain seq x y z
N MET A 1 10.54 -40.58 -13.38
CA MET A 1 10.24 -39.15 -13.21
C MET A 1 8.76 -39.04 -12.88
N ALA A 2 8.41 -38.92 -11.63
CA ALA A 2 7.02 -38.84 -11.17
C ALA A 2 6.77 -37.40 -10.70
N THR A 3 5.98 -36.65 -11.48
CA THR A 3 5.48 -35.34 -11.09
C THR A 3 4.32 -35.52 -10.12
N GLY A 4 4.58 -35.44 -8.83
CA GLY A 4 3.55 -35.44 -7.81
C GLY A 4 2.75 -34.13 -7.84
N LYS A 5 1.51 -34.19 -8.30
CA LYS A 5 0.52 -33.14 -8.07
C LYS A 5 0.18 -33.14 -6.59
N LEU A 6 0.51 -32.05 -5.87
CA LEU A 6 0.05 -31.79 -4.51
C LEU A 6 -1.47 -31.55 -4.54
N ASP A 7 -2.23 -32.45 -3.91
CA ASP A 7 -3.69 -32.39 -3.82
C ASP A 7 -4.08 -31.32 -2.79
N ARG A 8 -5.04 -30.45 -3.19
CA ARG A 8 -5.62 -29.36 -2.38
C ARG A 8 -6.14 -29.80 -0.99
N ARG A 9 -6.42 -31.10 -0.83
CA ARG A 9 -7.00 -31.65 0.39
C ARG A 9 -6.01 -31.84 1.54
N HIS A 10 -4.71 -31.86 1.30
CA HIS A 10 -3.69 -32.08 2.34
C HIS A 10 -3.23 -30.81 3.05
N PHE A 11 -3.48 -29.63 2.52
CA PHE A 11 -3.11 -28.36 3.14
C PHE A 11 -4.00 -28.01 4.37
N LEU A 12 -5.28 -28.45 4.36
CA LEU A 12 -6.23 -28.15 5.43
C LEU A 12 -6.10 -29.07 6.67
N ALA A 13 -5.32 -30.15 6.60
CA ALA A 13 -5.20 -31.12 7.69
C ALA A 13 -4.06 -30.86 8.69
N ALA A 14 -3.19 -29.88 8.44
CA ALA A 14 -1.98 -29.64 9.24
C ALA A 14 -2.14 -28.57 10.36
N VAL A 15 -3.34 -28.01 10.56
CA VAL A 15 -3.60 -26.96 11.57
C VAL A 15 -4.63 -27.47 12.59
N GLY A 16 -4.26 -28.47 13.37
CA GLY A 16 -5.05 -28.94 14.49
C GLY A 16 -4.21 -29.48 15.61
N SER A 17 -4.32 -28.87 16.77
CA SER A 17 -3.96 -29.34 18.11
C SER A 17 -2.87 -28.55 18.84
N VAL A 18 -3.27 -27.60 19.67
CA VAL A 18 -2.79 -27.48 21.06
C VAL A 18 -3.96 -26.96 21.91
N ALA A 19 -4.53 -27.82 22.74
CA ALA A 19 -5.45 -27.47 23.81
C ALA A 19 -4.67 -27.45 25.13
N GLY A 20 -4.83 -26.40 25.92
CA GLY A 20 -4.29 -26.33 27.30
C GLY A 20 -5.27 -25.56 28.19
N VAL A 21 -5.93 -26.28 29.07
CA VAL A 21 -6.93 -25.83 30.04
C VAL A 21 -6.25 -25.13 31.22
N GLY A 22 -6.83 -24.02 31.66
CA GLY A 22 -6.54 -23.40 32.95
C GLY A 22 -7.69 -22.49 33.39
N ILE A 23 -8.58 -23.03 34.24
CA ILE A 23 -9.66 -22.28 34.89
C ILE A 23 -9.12 -21.69 36.19
N ALA A 24 -9.18 -20.39 36.35
CA ALA A 24 -9.16 -19.72 37.66
C ALA A 24 -10.24 -18.67 37.72
N ALA A 25 -11.24 -18.89 38.55
CA ALA A 25 -12.29 -17.94 38.86
C ALA A 25 -11.75 -16.88 39.84
N SER A 26 -11.93 -15.60 39.55
CA SER A 26 -11.85 -14.52 40.50
C SER A 26 -12.97 -13.50 40.25
N SER A 27 -13.64 -13.22 41.35
CA SER A 27 -14.82 -12.39 41.56
C SER A 27 -14.68 -10.95 41.06
N GLY A 28 -15.80 -10.49 40.53
CA GLY A 28 -16.21 -9.19 40.06
C GLY A 28 -15.64 -7.91 40.66
N LEU A 29 -15.13 -7.11 39.71
CA LEU A 29 -15.29 -5.66 39.70
C LEU A 29 -15.68 -5.32 38.28
N THR A 30 -16.93 -4.96 38.08
CA THR A 30 -17.41 -4.40 36.81
C THR A 30 -16.83 -3.01 36.65
N THR A 31 -15.66 -2.91 35.98
CA THR A 31 -15.21 -1.67 35.35
C THR A 31 -16.26 -1.34 34.27
N PRO A 32 -16.75 -0.08 34.17
CA PRO A 32 -17.60 0.28 33.06
C PRO A 32 -16.88 0.00 31.78
N ALA A 33 -17.49 -0.74 30.87
CA ALA A 33 -17.00 -0.97 29.54
C ALA A 33 -16.72 0.40 28.92
N ARG A 34 -15.45 0.74 28.78
CA ARG A 34 -15.02 1.85 27.92
C ARG A 34 -15.64 1.55 26.56
N ALA A 35 -16.54 2.42 26.08
CA ALA A 35 -17.07 2.31 24.75
C ALA A 35 -15.87 2.06 23.83
N ALA A 36 -15.90 0.95 23.09
CA ALA A 36 -14.83 0.61 22.17
C ALA A 36 -14.72 1.77 21.17
N SER A 37 -13.72 2.62 21.34
CA SER A 37 -13.39 3.61 20.33
C SER A 37 -13.02 2.80 19.10
N GLY A 38 -13.79 2.93 18.01
CA GLY A 38 -13.49 2.26 16.76
C GLY A 38 -12.12 2.68 16.22
N ASP A 39 -11.56 1.89 15.33
CA ASP A 39 -10.29 2.18 14.70
C ASP A 39 -10.46 3.41 13.78
N ARG A 40 -9.59 4.40 13.94
CA ARG A 40 -9.63 5.60 13.10
C ARG A 40 -8.99 5.32 11.76
N ALA A 41 -9.61 5.85 10.68
CA ALA A 41 -9.13 5.74 9.32
C ALA A 41 -9.17 7.09 8.59
N TYR A 42 -8.24 7.28 7.67
CA TYR A 42 -8.21 8.41 6.73
C TYR A 42 -8.36 7.87 5.32
N LEU A 43 -9.28 8.45 4.55
CA LEU A 43 -9.54 8.05 3.17
C LEU A 43 -9.08 9.18 2.25
N GLY A 44 -8.07 8.90 1.42
CA GLY A 44 -7.62 9.81 0.37
C GLY A 44 -8.40 9.59 -0.92
N CYS A 45 -8.45 10.60 -1.78
CA CYS A 45 -9.26 10.56 -3.00
C CYS A 45 -8.71 11.50 -4.07
N TYR A 46 -9.24 11.39 -5.29
CA TYR A 46 -9.14 12.46 -6.29
C TYR A 46 -10.29 13.44 -6.10
N THR A 47 -10.00 14.74 -6.30
CA THR A 47 -10.96 15.86 -6.17
C THR A 47 -11.10 16.69 -7.44
N SER A 48 -10.15 16.57 -8.38
CA SER A 48 -10.10 17.30 -9.65
C SER A 48 -10.45 16.41 -10.86
N ASP A 49 -10.45 17.00 -12.05
CA ASP A 49 -10.62 16.30 -13.34
C ASP A 49 -11.91 15.44 -13.43
N GLY A 50 -13.02 15.94 -12.87
CA GLY A 50 -14.32 15.24 -12.87
C GLY A 50 -14.45 14.16 -11.80
N ALA A 51 -13.48 14.02 -10.89
CA ALA A 51 -13.59 13.17 -9.72
C ALA A 51 -14.62 13.72 -8.73
N SER A 52 -15.20 12.81 -7.92
CA SER A 52 -16.28 13.17 -6.98
C SER A 52 -15.80 13.36 -5.53
N GLY A 53 -14.49 13.22 -5.27
CA GLY A 53 -13.90 13.40 -3.95
C GLY A 53 -13.91 14.84 -3.45
N ARG A 54 -13.72 15.04 -2.15
CA ARG A 54 -13.78 16.35 -1.48
C ARG A 54 -12.61 16.62 -0.55
N GLY A 55 -11.54 15.84 -0.63
CA GLY A 55 -10.41 15.92 0.28
C GLY A 55 -10.22 14.62 1.09
N ILE A 56 -9.59 14.70 2.26
CA ILE A 56 -9.37 13.54 3.13
C ILE A 56 -10.59 13.33 3.99
N ALA A 57 -11.28 12.19 3.84
CA ALA A 57 -12.33 11.80 4.77
C ALA A 57 -11.71 11.24 6.06
N VAL A 58 -12.17 11.73 7.20
CA VAL A 58 -11.87 11.17 8.52
C VAL A 58 -13.00 10.23 8.87
N ALA A 59 -12.67 8.98 9.14
CA ALA A 59 -13.65 7.93 9.40
C ALA A 59 -13.29 7.10 10.64
N THR A 60 -14.29 6.42 11.19
CA THR A 60 -14.14 5.45 12.27
C THR A 60 -14.71 4.10 11.81
N ALA A 61 -13.97 3.02 12.02
CA ALA A 61 -14.44 1.65 11.82
C ALA A 61 -14.96 1.09 13.14
N ASP A 62 -16.21 0.61 13.17
CA ASP A 62 -16.79 -0.07 14.33
C ASP A 62 -16.23 -1.50 14.49
N SER A 63 -16.62 -2.21 15.53
CA SER A 63 -16.19 -3.59 15.79
C SER A 63 -16.58 -4.59 14.70
N ALA A 64 -17.60 -4.28 13.89
CA ALA A 64 -17.99 -5.04 12.70
C ALA A 64 -17.20 -4.64 11.45
N GLY A 65 -16.35 -3.61 11.55
CA GLY A 65 -15.56 -3.06 10.44
C GLY A 65 -16.31 -2.05 9.59
N ARG A 66 -17.50 -1.62 9.99
CA ARG A 66 -18.28 -0.63 9.25
C ARG A 66 -17.63 0.75 9.42
N LEU A 67 -17.28 1.37 8.29
CA LEU A 67 -16.79 2.74 8.27
C LEU A 67 -17.94 3.75 8.37
N THR A 68 -17.72 4.78 9.18
CA THR A 68 -18.57 5.98 9.26
C THR A 68 -17.70 7.20 9.09
N VAL A 69 -18.07 8.13 8.20
CA VAL A 69 -17.33 9.39 8.02
C VAL A 69 -17.73 10.36 9.13
N ASP A 70 -16.73 10.82 9.88
CA ASP A 70 -16.87 11.74 11.00
C ASP A 70 -16.58 13.19 10.59
N GLY A 71 -15.80 13.40 9.53
CA GLY A 71 -15.38 14.72 9.06
C GLY A 71 -14.62 14.68 7.75
N MET A 72 -14.28 15.87 7.25
CA MET A 72 -13.52 16.07 6.02
C MET A 72 -12.42 17.10 6.27
N ILE A 73 -11.24 16.86 5.67
CA ILE A 73 -10.14 17.81 5.62
C ILE A 73 -9.99 18.26 4.18
N ASP A 74 -10.09 19.55 3.93
CA ASP A 74 -10.01 20.13 2.59
C ASP A 74 -8.56 20.12 2.10
N VAL A 75 -8.25 19.15 1.24
CA VAL A 75 -6.96 18.95 0.57
C VAL A 75 -7.25 18.58 -0.87
N THR A 76 -6.59 19.21 -1.82
CA THR A 76 -6.76 18.90 -3.23
C THR A 76 -6.02 17.62 -3.61
N ASP A 77 -6.70 16.68 -4.27
CA ASP A 77 -6.17 15.41 -4.78
C ASP A 77 -5.25 14.67 -3.79
N PRO A 78 -5.70 14.42 -2.53
CA PRO A 78 -4.91 13.69 -1.56
C PRO A 78 -4.93 12.18 -1.88
N SER A 79 -4.28 11.79 -2.98
CA SER A 79 -4.40 10.43 -3.54
C SER A 79 -3.65 9.37 -2.74
N PHE A 80 -2.66 9.76 -1.95
CA PHE A 80 -1.95 8.87 -1.03
C PHE A 80 -1.61 9.58 0.28
N LEU A 81 -1.64 8.84 1.38
CA LEU A 81 -1.52 9.34 2.75
C LEU A 81 -0.47 8.55 3.54
N ALA A 82 0.27 9.22 4.42
CA ALA A 82 1.11 8.57 5.42
C ALA A 82 1.12 9.34 6.74
N LEU A 83 1.18 8.62 7.87
CA LEU A 83 1.37 9.20 9.19
C LEU A 83 2.87 9.36 9.52
N SER A 84 3.18 10.35 10.35
CA SER A 84 4.47 10.39 11.05
C SER A 84 4.63 9.15 11.94
N PRO A 85 5.88 8.75 12.28
CA PRO A 85 6.12 7.57 13.12
C PRO A 85 5.43 7.59 14.49
N ASP A 86 5.19 8.78 15.03
CA ASP A 86 4.47 9.00 16.29
C ASP A 86 2.95 9.15 16.13
N GLY A 87 2.44 9.09 14.88
CA GLY A 87 1.02 9.31 14.56
C GLY A 87 0.53 10.75 14.72
N GLY A 88 1.42 11.69 15.10
CA GLY A 88 1.05 13.07 15.41
C GLY A 88 0.82 13.94 14.19
N ARG A 89 1.21 13.50 13.01
CA ARG A 89 1.04 14.23 11.74
C ARG A 89 0.60 13.31 10.63
N LEU A 90 -0.23 13.85 9.74
CA LEU A 90 -0.66 13.19 8.52
C LEU A 90 -0.12 13.97 7.33
N TYR A 91 0.49 13.28 6.37
CA TYR A 91 0.98 13.86 5.14
C TYR A 91 0.23 13.28 3.95
N ALA A 92 -0.07 14.13 2.97
CA ALA A 92 -0.78 13.77 1.75
C ALA A 92 -0.01 14.26 0.54
N VAL A 93 0.14 13.45 -0.51
CA VAL A 93 0.49 13.95 -1.84
C VAL A 93 -0.72 14.68 -2.44
N ASN A 94 -0.46 15.65 -3.33
CA ASN A 94 -1.48 16.30 -4.14
C ASN A 94 -1.21 15.91 -5.60
N GLU A 95 -1.85 14.82 -6.05
CA GLU A 95 -1.65 14.22 -7.38
C GLU A 95 -2.58 14.91 -8.41
N GLY A 96 -2.33 16.19 -8.66
CA GLY A 96 -3.09 16.97 -9.65
C GLY A 96 -2.29 17.22 -10.93
N SER A 97 -2.95 17.84 -11.93
CA SER A 97 -2.34 18.23 -13.20
C SER A 97 -1.38 19.44 -13.09
N GLY A 98 -1.33 20.09 -11.93
CA GLY A 98 -0.45 21.22 -11.63
C GLY A 98 0.96 20.81 -11.15
N PRO A 99 1.74 21.77 -10.61
CA PRO A 99 2.98 21.46 -9.90
C PRO A 99 2.72 20.48 -8.76
N GLY A 100 3.52 19.42 -8.66
CA GLY A 100 3.38 18.43 -7.60
C GLY A 100 3.56 19.06 -6.22
N MET A 101 2.63 18.77 -5.32
CA MET A 101 2.64 19.28 -3.94
C MET A 101 2.58 18.15 -2.94
N VAL A 102 3.00 18.42 -1.72
CA VAL A 102 2.74 17.60 -0.53
C VAL A 102 2.20 18.50 0.57
N THR A 103 1.22 17.99 1.31
CA THR A 103 0.49 18.73 2.34
C THR A 103 0.65 18.06 3.69
N ALA A 104 0.97 18.86 4.74
CA ALA A 104 0.98 18.43 6.14
C ALA A 104 -0.34 18.80 6.83
N VAL A 105 -0.87 17.88 7.61
CA VAL A 105 -2.14 17.99 8.33
C VAL A 105 -1.93 17.59 9.79
N ASP A 106 -2.57 18.31 10.69
CA ASP A 106 -2.76 17.85 12.06
C ASP A 106 -4.00 16.93 12.12
N PRO A 107 -3.80 15.62 12.32
CA PRO A 107 -4.89 14.66 12.28
C PRO A 107 -5.87 14.77 13.45
N HIS A 108 -5.48 15.44 14.55
CA HIS A 108 -6.34 15.60 15.73
C HIS A 108 -7.31 16.78 15.58
N SER A 109 -6.79 17.91 15.10
CA SER A 109 -7.59 19.11 14.85
C SER A 109 -8.22 19.14 13.44
N ALA A 110 -7.84 18.21 12.56
CA ALA A 110 -8.23 18.16 11.15
C ALA A 110 -7.84 19.43 10.37
N GLN A 111 -6.73 20.06 10.75
CA GLN A 111 -6.27 21.31 10.13
C GLN A 111 -5.08 21.07 9.20
N VAL A 112 -5.13 21.68 8.01
CA VAL A 112 -3.96 21.78 7.13
C VAL A 112 -2.95 22.72 7.78
N LEU A 113 -1.73 22.22 7.96
CA LEU A 113 -0.62 22.99 8.53
C LEU A 113 0.08 23.83 7.48
N ASN A 114 0.50 23.20 6.38
CA ASN A 114 1.06 23.85 5.20
C ASN A 114 1.15 22.87 4.02
N SER A 115 1.44 23.40 2.83
CA SER A 115 1.73 22.62 1.61
C SER A 115 3.00 23.17 0.96
N VAL A 116 3.80 22.27 0.35
CA VAL A 116 5.08 22.59 -0.27
C VAL A 116 5.19 21.93 -1.63
N ALA A 117 5.73 22.65 -2.63
CA ALA A 117 6.03 22.10 -3.94
C ALA A 117 7.18 21.09 -3.86
N VAL A 118 6.98 19.88 -4.42
CA VAL A 118 7.96 18.78 -4.34
C VAL A 118 9.08 18.86 -5.39
N ARG A 119 9.07 19.85 -6.29
CA ARG A 119 10.00 20.01 -7.42
C ARG A 119 9.99 18.82 -8.40
N GLY A 120 8.86 18.11 -8.44
CA GLY A 120 8.49 17.05 -9.37
C GLY A 120 7.02 17.19 -9.75
N ASN A 121 6.54 16.38 -10.69
CA ASN A 121 5.16 16.41 -11.17
C ASN A 121 4.44 15.11 -10.85
N GLY A 122 3.14 15.20 -10.55
CA GLY A 122 2.28 14.05 -10.28
C GLY A 122 2.82 13.15 -9.16
N PRO A 123 3.00 13.66 -7.92
CA PRO A 123 3.38 12.82 -6.81
C PRO A 123 2.24 11.83 -6.50
N THR A 124 2.51 10.52 -6.65
CA THR A 124 1.50 9.46 -6.49
C THR A 124 1.64 8.71 -5.17
N HIS A 125 2.77 8.83 -4.51
CA HIS A 125 3.06 8.12 -3.27
C HIS A 125 4.01 8.93 -2.40
N LEU A 126 3.93 8.73 -1.09
CA LEU A 126 4.86 9.29 -0.13
C LEU A 126 5.18 8.31 1.01
N CYS A 127 6.32 8.51 1.66
CA CYS A 127 6.62 7.91 2.95
C CYS A 127 7.28 8.93 3.87
N VAL A 128 7.21 8.67 5.17
CA VAL A 128 7.90 9.46 6.20
C VAL A 128 9.14 8.69 6.65
N ALA A 129 10.26 9.40 6.79
CA ALA A 129 11.49 8.80 7.32
C ALA A 129 11.27 8.28 8.75
N PRO A 130 11.93 7.18 9.17
CA PRO A 130 11.76 6.59 10.50
C PRO A 130 12.05 7.55 11.67
N ASP A 131 12.88 8.55 11.43
CA ASP A 131 13.20 9.60 12.41
C ASP A 131 12.20 10.78 12.42
N GLY A 132 11.21 10.75 11.53
CA GLY A 132 10.17 11.77 11.36
C GLY A 132 10.66 13.10 10.73
N ARG A 133 11.94 13.19 10.30
CA ARG A 133 12.55 14.46 9.85
C ARG A 133 12.45 14.73 8.36
N SER A 134 11.97 13.76 7.59
CA SER A 134 11.82 13.91 6.14
C SER A 134 10.56 13.20 5.65
N VAL A 135 9.91 13.81 4.66
CA VAL A 135 8.90 13.19 3.81
C VAL A 135 9.50 12.99 2.43
N LEU A 136 9.39 11.80 1.89
CA LEU A 136 9.83 11.47 0.53
C LEU A 136 8.61 11.28 -0.36
N THR A 137 8.64 11.82 -1.59
CA THR A 137 7.55 11.65 -2.56
C THR A 137 8.05 10.98 -3.83
N ALA A 138 7.31 10.00 -4.34
CA ALA A 138 7.50 9.43 -5.67
C ALA A 138 6.66 10.25 -6.67
N ASN A 139 7.33 10.90 -7.60
CA ASN A 139 6.72 11.81 -8.57
C ASN A 139 6.60 11.11 -9.92
N TYR A 140 5.43 10.53 -10.18
CA TYR A 140 5.16 9.73 -11.37
C TYR A 140 5.37 10.52 -12.67
N GLY A 141 4.79 11.73 -12.74
CA GLY A 141 4.82 12.53 -13.96
C GLY A 141 6.21 13.05 -14.35
N SER A 142 7.18 13.06 -13.43
CA SER A 142 8.55 13.49 -13.71
C SER A 142 9.61 12.40 -13.52
N GLY A 143 9.22 11.18 -13.17
CA GLY A 143 10.14 10.07 -12.92
C GLY A 143 11.21 10.42 -11.88
N SER A 144 10.81 11.00 -10.76
CA SER A 144 11.74 11.52 -9.76
C SER A 144 11.27 11.24 -8.34
N VAL A 145 12.19 11.37 -7.38
CA VAL A 145 11.90 11.28 -5.95
C VAL A 145 12.38 12.55 -5.29
N SER A 146 11.51 13.19 -4.50
CA SER A 146 11.88 14.38 -3.75
C SER A 146 11.99 14.08 -2.27
N VAL A 147 12.95 14.73 -1.59
CA VAL A 147 13.09 14.73 -0.14
C VAL A 147 12.68 16.09 0.38
N VAL A 148 11.69 16.12 1.26
CA VAL A 148 11.19 17.34 1.89
C VAL A 148 11.52 17.26 3.39
N SER A 149 12.19 18.26 3.92
CA SER A 149 12.45 18.31 5.38
C SER A 149 11.17 18.52 6.17
N VAL A 150 11.14 17.99 7.39
CA VAL A 150 10.06 18.20 8.36
C VAL A 150 10.62 18.97 9.54
N THR A 151 9.92 20.03 9.95
CA THR A 151 10.28 20.86 11.10
C THR A 151 9.83 20.20 12.41
N GLU A 152 10.33 20.68 13.56
CA GLU A 152 10.01 20.10 14.88
C GLU A 152 8.50 20.12 15.21
N ASP A 153 7.76 21.09 14.66
CA ASP A 153 6.29 21.18 14.80
C ASP A 153 5.52 20.32 13.77
N GLY A 154 6.24 19.56 12.94
CA GLY A 154 5.70 18.65 11.95
C GLY A 154 5.23 19.29 10.65
N ARG A 155 5.55 20.58 10.43
CA ARG A 155 5.32 21.25 9.13
C ARG A 155 6.35 20.79 8.11
N LEU A 156 5.98 20.90 6.86
CA LEU A 156 6.90 20.67 5.74
C LEU A 156 7.81 21.90 5.56
N GLY A 157 9.08 21.63 5.45
CA GLY A 157 10.12 22.63 5.19
C GLY A 157 10.53 22.67 3.71
N ALA A 158 11.82 22.85 3.45
CA ALA A 158 12.34 22.92 2.09
C ALA A 158 12.51 21.53 1.45
N VAL A 159 12.43 21.47 0.11
CA VAL A 159 12.94 20.32 -0.64
C VAL A 159 14.46 20.35 -0.57
N THR A 160 15.05 19.34 0.07
CA THR A 160 16.49 19.21 0.29
C THR A 160 17.20 18.47 -0.84
N ASP A 161 16.48 17.56 -1.53
CA ASP A 161 17.03 16.81 -2.66
C ASP A 161 15.94 16.36 -3.64
N VAL A 162 16.36 16.13 -4.90
CA VAL A 162 15.53 15.51 -5.96
C VAL A 162 16.38 14.54 -6.77
N ALA A 163 16.17 13.25 -6.56
CA ALA A 163 16.76 12.20 -7.38
C ALA A 163 15.90 11.99 -8.65
N ARG A 164 16.52 12.07 -9.84
CA ARG A 164 15.85 11.86 -11.12
C ARG A 164 16.28 10.53 -11.74
N HIS A 165 15.31 9.74 -12.15
CA HIS A 165 15.59 8.53 -12.91
C HIS A 165 15.75 8.83 -14.39
N THR A 166 16.32 7.86 -15.13
CA THR A 166 16.54 7.96 -16.58
C THR A 166 16.28 6.62 -17.23
N GLY A 167 15.91 6.64 -18.51
CA GLY A 167 15.63 5.46 -19.31
C GLY A 167 14.18 5.39 -19.77
N SER A 168 13.80 4.26 -20.34
CA SER A 168 12.45 3.94 -20.80
C SER A 168 12.26 2.42 -20.77
N GLY A 169 11.03 1.97 -20.94
CA GLY A 169 10.67 0.56 -21.11
C GLY A 169 10.09 0.27 -22.49
N PRO A 170 9.63 -0.96 -22.73
CA PRO A 170 9.14 -1.38 -24.04
C PRO A 170 7.70 -0.92 -24.37
N ASP A 171 6.91 -0.50 -23.39
CA ASP A 171 5.55 0.03 -23.64
C ASP A 171 5.63 1.52 -24.03
N PRO A 172 5.35 1.87 -25.30
CA PRO A 172 5.54 3.24 -25.79
C PRO A 172 4.54 4.25 -25.22
N GLU A 173 3.42 3.80 -24.63
CA GLU A 173 2.39 4.65 -24.07
C GLU A 173 2.54 4.85 -22.56
N ARG A 174 3.20 3.90 -21.90
CA ARG A 174 3.27 3.88 -20.44
C ARG A 174 4.70 3.86 -19.90
N GLN A 175 5.70 3.70 -20.79
CA GLN A 175 7.12 3.61 -20.43
C GLN A 175 8.00 4.45 -21.37
N GLU A 176 7.47 5.57 -21.89
CA GLU A 176 8.21 6.53 -22.70
C GLU A 176 9.35 7.21 -21.93
N GLY A 177 9.27 7.19 -20.61
CA GLY A 177 10.22 7.75 -19.65
C GLY A 177 10.06 7.12 -18.27
N PRO A 178 10.83 7.59 -17.27
CA PRO A 178 10.70 7.12 -15.89
C PRO A 178 9.37 7.59 -15.29
N HIS A 179 8.77 6.69 -14.48
CA HIS A 179 7.55 6.92 -13.73
C HIS A 179 7.68 6.34 -12.32
N ALA A 180 8.35 7.08 -11.42
CA ALA A 180 8.48 6.68 -10.03
C ALA A 180 7.10 6.60 -9.38
N HIS A 181 6.64 5.39 -9.03
CA HIS A 181 5.28 5.15 -8.57
C HIS A 181 5.17 4.98 -7.06
N GLN A 182 6.19 4.40 -6.42
CA GLN A 182 6.21 4.23 -4.97
C GLN A 182 7.59 4.55 -4.41
N VAL A 183 7.62 5.12 -3.20
CA VAL A 183 8.80 5.29 -2.36
C VAL A 183 8.51 4.76 -0.96
N LEU A 184 9.41 3.93 -0.40
CA LEU A 184 9.23 3.36 0.94
C LEU A 184 10.59 3.08 1.59
N PHE A 185 10.61 3.03 2.92
CA PHE A 185 11.75 2.51 3.66
C PHE A 185 11.66 0.99 3.77
N ASP A 186 12.81 0.33 3.78
CA ASP A 186 12.88 -1.07 4.16
C ASP A 186 12.57 -1.26 5.66
N PRO A 187 12.25 -2.48 6.12
CA PRO A 187 11.91 -2.71 7.53
C PRO A 187 13.01 -2.33 8.54
N SER A 188 14.27 -2.23 8.11
CA SER A 188 15.37 -1.77 8.98
C SER A 188 15.46 -0.25 9.10
N GLY A 189 14.76 0.49 8.24
CA GLY A 189 14.82 1.96 8.14
C GLY A 189 16.12 2.50 7.53
N ARG A 190 17.01 1.64 7.03
CA ARG A 190 18.32 2.05 6.46
C ARG A 190 18.27 2.36 4.99
N TRP A 191 17.36 1.74 4.26
CA TRP A 191 17.28 1.81 2.82
C TRP A 191 15.96 2.40 2.37
N VAL A 192 16.03 3.22 1.34
CA VAL A 192 14.86 3.73 0.62
C VAL A 192 14.75 2.99 -0.70
N LEU A 193 13.62 2.34 -0.94
CA LEU A 193 13.33 1.71 -2.21
C LEU A 193 12.36 2.59 -2.99
N VAL A 194 12.62 2.72 -4.30
CA VAL A 194 11.75 3.44 -5.23
C VAL A 194 11.38 2.52 -6.37
N VAL A 195 10.10 2.27 -6.52
CA VAL A 195 9.57 1.43 -7.60
C VAL A 195 9.24 2.33 -8.78
N ASP A 196 9.86 2.08 -9.94
CA ASP A 196 9.68 2.89 -11.14
C ASP A 196 9.06 2.05 -12.26
N LEU A 197 7.81 2.37 -12.57
CA LEU A 197 7.01 1.69 -13.59
C LEU A 197 7.57 1.91 -15.00
N GLY A 198 8.04 3.12 -15.27
CA GLY A 198 8.40 3.54 -16.62
C GLY A 198 9.71 2.96 -17.13
N VAL A 199 10.59 2.49 -16.24
CA VAL A 199 11.91 1.95 -16.63
C VAL A 199 12.12 0.51 -16.16
N ASP A 200 11.06 -0.18 -15.74
CA ASP A 200 11.11 -1.57 -15.24
C ASP A 200 12.21 -1.76 -14.20
N ALA A 201 12.18 -0.96 -13.13
CA ALA A 201 13.23 -1.02 -12.12
C ALA A 201 12.75 -0.73 -10.70
N VAL A 202 13.48 -1.26 -9.72
CA VAL A 202 13.47 -0.81 -8.35
C VAL A 202 14.83 -0.19 -8.03
N TYR A 203 14.83 1.08 -7.64
CA TYR A 203 16.03 1.77 -7.17
C TYR A 203 16.17 1.62 -5.66
N VAL A 204 17.39 1.45 -5.20
CA VAL A 204 17.76 1.39 -3.79
C VAL A 204 18.66 2.57 -3.46
N TYR A 205 18.28 3.32 -2.43
CA TYR A 205 19.01 4.49 -1.96
C TYR A 205 19.33 4.38 -0.47
N GLN A 206 20.28 5.19 -0.02
CA GLN A 206 20.44 5.60 1.37
C GLN A 206 20.02 7.06 1.49
N LEU A 207 19.25 7.38 2.53
CA LEU A 207 18.95 8.74 2.92
C LEU A 207 20.03 9.20 3.90
N ALA A 208 20.83 10.20 3.54
CA ALA A 208 21.88 10.75 4.37
C ALA A 208 21.92 12.27 4.21
N GLU A 209 22.03 13.00 5.33
CA GLU A 209 22.13 14.47 5.35
C GLU A 209 21.02 15.18 4.54
N GLY A 210 19.80 14.56 4.50
CA GLY A 210 18.64 15.08 3.76
C GLY A 210 18.70 14.90 2.25
N GLY A 211 19.62 14.05 1.73
CA GLY A 211 19.77 13.70 0.32
C GLY A 211 19.74 12.19 0.07
N LEU A 212 19.42 11.79 -1.16
CA LEU A 212 19.36 10.40 -1.63
C LEU A 212 20.65 10.02 -2.34
N LYS A 213 21.40 9.08 -1.76
CA LYS A 213 22.54 8.47 -2.41
C LYS A 213 22.13 7.13 -3.04
N GLN A 214 22.15 7.06 -4.37
CA GLN A 214 21.82 5.81 -5.06
C GLN A 214 22.86 4.73 -4.73
N HIS A 215 22.34 3.57 -4.29
CA HIS A 215 23.12 2.37 -4.01
C HIS A 215 23.04 1.38 -5.18
N ALA A 216 21.83 1.11 -5.67
CA ALA A 216 21.60 0.16 -6.75
C ALA A 216 20.41 0.56 -7.63
N ARG A 217 20.40 0.02 -8.85
CA ARG A 217 19.24 -0.06 -9.74
C ARG A 217 19.04 -1.54 -10.07
N VAL A 218 17.92 -2.08 -9.65
CA VAL A 218 17.55 -3.48 -9.84
C VAL A 218 16.56 -3.56 -10.99
N ALA A 219 16.97 -4.23 -12.09
CA ALA A 219 16.10 -4.41 -13.25
C ALA A 219 15.00 -5.43 -12.93
N MET A 220 13.78 -5.10 -13.30
CA MET A 220 12.64 -6.00 -13.35
C MET A 220 12.45 -6.53 -14.78
N ALA A 221 11.54 -7.47 -14.97
CA ALA A 221 11.28 -8.00 -16.31
C ALA A 221 10.81 -6.88 -17.26
N PRO A 222 11.35 -6.80 -18.49
CA PRO A 222 10.95 -5.78 -19.46
C PRO A 222 9.43 -5.79 -19.72
N GLY A 223 8.80 -4.63 -19.69
CA GLY A 223 7.36 -4.47 -19.86
C GLY A 223 6.52 -4.91 -18.64
N SER A 224 7.15 -5.17 -17.51
CA SER A 224 6.43 -5.54 -16.29
C SER A 224 5.69 -4.35 -15.68
N GLY A 225 6.26 -3.16 -15.75
CA GLY A 225 5.72 -1.95 -15.13
C GLY A 225 5.53 -2.12 -13.63
N PRO A 226 6.61 -2.26 -12.84
CA PRO A 226 6.50 -2.42 -11.39
C PRO A 226 5.83 -1.17 -10.78
N ARG A 227 4.85 -1.40 -9.90
CA ARG A 227 4.03 -0.32 -9.35
C ARG A 227 4.24 -0.13 -7.85
N HIS A 228 3.90 -1.14 -7.07
CA HIS A 228 4.03 -1.14 -5.61
C HIS A 228 4.78 -2.38 -5.12
N LEU A 229 5.53 -2.18 -4.05
CA LEU A 229 6.30 -3.20 -3.35
C LEU A 229 5.83 -3.27 -1.89
N ARG A 230 5.67 -4.49 -1.38
CA ARG A 230 5.39 -4.75 0.04
C ARG A 230 6.40 -5.73 0.60
N PHE A 231 7.02 -5.39 1.72
CA PHE A 231 7.88 -6.30 2.45
C PHE A 231 7.07 -7.36 3.18
N HIS A 232 7.59 -8.57 3.22
CA HIS A 232 7.12 -9.62 4.11
C HIS A 232 7.52 -9.30 5.57
N PRO A 233 6.71 -9.72 6.58
CA PRO A 233 7.02 -9.44 7.99
C PRO A 233 8.37 -9.95 8.48
N ASP A 234 8.98 -10.96 7.83
CA ASP A 234 10.32 -11.44 8.17
C ASP A 234 11.46 -10.48 7.75
N GLY A 235 11.15 -9.45 6.95
CA GLY A 235 12.12 -8.51 6.46
C GLY A 235 13.13 -9.07 5.43
N GLN A 236 12.95 -10.29 4.95
CA GLN A 236 13.88 -10.96 4.01
C GLN A 236 13.31 -11.09 2.59
N ARG A 237 12.04 -10.80 2.42
CA ARG A 237 11.31 -10.91 1.16
C ARG A 237 10.51 -9.65 0.88
N ALA A 238 10.27 -9.40 -0.39
CA ALA A 238 9.38 -8.35 -0.87
C ALA A 238 8.57 -8.86 -2.08
N TYR A 239 7.40 -8.30 -2.27
CA TYR A 239 6.50 -8.63 -3.36
C TYR A 239 6.23 -7.38 -4.19
N VAL A 240 6.55 -7.44 -5.47
CA VAL A 240 6.37 -6.32 -6.40
C VAL A 240 5.16 -6.61 -7.30
N ALA A 241 4.13 -5.79 -7.17
CA ALA A 241 3.01 -5.79 -8.09
C ALA A 241 3.43 -5.14 -9.41
N ASN A 242 3.30 -5.86 -10.50
CA ASN A 242 3.66 -5.41 -11.85
C ASN A 242 2.38 -5.07 -12.61
N GLU A 243 2.18 -3.77 -12.84
CA GLU A 243 0.94 -3.24 -13.40
C GLU A 243 0.72 -3.66 -14.86
N LEU A 244 1.78 -3.59 -15.69
CA LEU A 244 1.62 -3.65 -17.14
C LEU A 244 1.52 -5.07 -17.68
N ASN A 245 2.14 -6.05 -17.02
CA ASN A 245 2.09 -7.46 -17.43
C ASN A 245 1.22 -8.34 -16.52
N SER A 246 0.48 -7.74 -15.57
CA SER A 246 -0.44 -8.45 -14.66
C SER A 246 0.19 -9.60 -13.89
N THR A 247 1.33 -9.32 -13.24
CA THR A 247 2.05 -10.30 -12.40
C THR A 247 2.39 -9.73 -11.02
N VAL A 248 2.81 -10.61 -10.11
CA VAL A 248 3.51 -10.25 -8.88
C VAL A 248 4.84 -10.98 -8.85
N THR A 249 5.92 -10.23 -8.57
CA THR A 249 7.28 -10.79 -8.47
C THR A 249 7.69 -10.95 -7.01
N VAL A 250 8.14 -12.14 -6.64
CA VAL A 250 8.78 -12.38 -5.34
C VAL A 250 10.24 -11.96 -5.44
N CYS A 251 10.69 -11.12 -4.52
CA CYS A 251 12.07 -10.69 -4.42
C CYS A 251 12.66 -11.11 -3.08
N ARG A 252 13.93 -11.54 -3.05
CA ARG A 252 14.70 -11.65 -1.81
C ARG A 252 15.30 -10.29 -1.47
N TRP A 253 15.27 -9.95 -0.19
CA TRP A 253 15.85 -8.72 0.35
C TRP A 253 16.93 -9.03 1.38
N ARG A 254 18.05 -8.34 1.30
CA ARG A 254 19.14 -8.40 2.28
C ARG A 254 19.40 -7.02 2.85
N ALA A 255 18.83 -6.75 4.01
CA ALA A 255 18.92 -5.44 4.65
C ALA A 255 20.36 -5.04 5.03
N GLU A 256 21.26 -6.01 5.27
CA GLU A 256 22.67 -5.76 5.59
C GLU A 256 23.41 -5.09 4.43
N THR A 257 23.09 -5.47 3.21
CA THR A 257 23.78 -5.03 1.98
C THR A 257 22.94 -4.13 1.10
N GLY A 258 21.62 -4.00 1.36
CA GLY A 258 20.70 -3.27 0.47
C GLY A 258 20.47 -4.00 -0.87
N GLU A 259 20.61 -5.32 -0.88
CA GLU A 259 20.47 -6.11 -2.11
C GLU A 259 19.03 -6.62 -2.26
N LEU A 260 18.40 -6.27 -3.38
CA LEU A 260 17.12 -6.81 -3.83
C LEU A 260 17.35 -7.75 -5.03
N VAL A 261 16.92 -9.00 -4.90
CA VAL A 261 17.09 -10.01 -5.96
C VAL A 261 15.72 -10.49 -6.42
N PRO A 262 15.27 -10.08 -7.63
CA PRO A 262 14.03 -10.59 -8.23
C PRO A 262 14.11 -12.11 -8.47
N GLY A 263 13.01 -12.79 -8.17
CA GLY A 263 12.85 -14.24 -8.32
C GLY A 263 11.64 -14.61 -9.16
N GLN A 264 10.79 -15.47 -8.63
CA GLN A 264 9.58 -15.95 -9.31
C GLN A 264 8.60 -14.81 -9.58
N SER A 265 8.06 -14.75 -10.80
CA SER A 265 6.88 -13.95 -11.14
C SER A 265 5.68 -14.87 -11.35
N VAL A 266 4.54 -14.51 -10.78
CA VAL A 266 3.29 -15.28 -10.83
C VAL A 266 2.20 -14.37 -11.40
N ALA A 267 1.28 -14.93 -12.20
CA ALA A 267 0.13 -14.17 -12.69
C ALA A 267 -0.71 -13.62 -11.53
N ALA A 268 -1.04 -12.35 -11.61
CA ALA A 268 -1.86 -11.66 -10.60
C ALA A 268 -3.32 -12.14 -10.61
N ASP A 269 -3.80 -12.60 -11.76
CA ASP A 269 -5.09 -13.28 -11.91
C ASP A 269 -4.95 -14.34 -13.01
N THR A 270 -5.63 -15.46 -12.85
CA THR A 270 -5.65 -16.54 -13.84
C THR A 270 -6.68 -16.32 -14.95
N ARG A 271 -7.59 -15.35 -14.80
CA ARG A 271 -8.51 -14.93 -15.86
C ARG A 271 -7.72 -14.16 -16.91
N GLY A 272 -7.90 -14.51 -18.17
CA GLY A 272 -7.38 -13.73 -19.29
C GLY A 272 -8.47 -12.87 -19.93
N GLY A 273 -8.09 -12.01 -20.91
CA GLY A 273 -9.02 -11.27 -21.74
C GLY A 273 -9.35 -9.86 -21.25
N ASP A 274 -10.40 -9.29 -21.82
CA ASP A 274 -10.88 -7.95 -21.45
C ASP A 274 -11.86 -8.00 -20.25
N PRO A 275 -11.85 -6.94 -19.40
CA PRO A 275 -10.93 -5.82 -19.44
C PRO A 275 -9.50 -6.22 -19.02
N ARG A 276 -8.47 -5.47 -19.49
CA ARG A 276 -7.08 -5.68 -19.08
C ARG A 276 -6.95 -5.51 -17.57
N ASN A 277 -6.19 -6.41 -16.94
CA ASN A 277 -5.93 -6.37 -15.50
C ASN A 277 -4.70 -5.53 -15.16
N TYR A 278 -4.81 -4.68 -14.12
CA TYR A 278 -3.76 -3.81 -13.62
C TYR A 278 -3.59 -3.99 -12.11
N PRO A 279 -2.71 -4.90 -11.65
CA PRO A 279 -2.42 -5.05 -10.23
C PRO A 279 -2.05 -3.72 -9.57
N SER A 280 -2.54 -3.48 -8.35
CA SER A 280 -2.32 -2.21 -7.66
C SER A 280 -1.54 -2.37 -6.36
N GLU A 281 -2.15 -2.85 -5.30
CA GLU A 281 -1.57 -2.89 -3.96
C GLU A 281 -1.41 -4.33 -3.47
N PRO A 282 -0.18 -4.76 -3.17
CA PRO A 282 0.07 -6.02 -2.47
C PRO A 282 0.01 -5.80 -0.94
N VAL A 283 -0.67 -6.69 -0.23
CA VAL A 283 -0.79 -6.70 1.23
C VAL A 283 -0.44 -8.08 1.77
N VAL A 284 0.44 -8.14 2.77
CA VAL A 284 0.84 -9.41 3.40
C VAL A 284 0.07 -9.58 4.70
N SER A 285 -0.43 -10.79 4.96
CA SER A 285 -1.06 -11.12 6.24
C SER A 285 -0.06 -10.93 7.39
N PRO A 286 -0.51 -10.56 8.62
CA PRO A 286 0.39 -10.31 9.75
C PRO A 286 1.29 -11.50 10.11
N ASP A 287 0.84 -12.72 9.87
CA ASP A 287 1.60 -13.96 10.08
C ASP A 287 2.50 -14.35 8.89
N GLY A 288 2.49 -13.56 7.81
CA GLY A 288 3.31 -13.76 6.62
C GLY A 288 2.87 -14.92 5.71
N ARG A 289 1.78 -15.62 6.04
CA ARG A 289 1.37 -16.83 5.27
C ARG A 289 0.67 -16.52 3.96
N LEU A 290 0.06 -15.35 3.84
CA LEU A 290 -0.73 -14.97 2.67
C LEU A 290 -0.27 -13.62 2.11
N LEU A 291 -0.36 -13.53 0.78
CA LEU A 291 -0.31 -12.27 0.05
C LEU A 291 -1.68 -12.03 -0.59
N TYR A 292 -2.23 -10.85 -0.38
CA TYR A 292 -3.41 -10.33 -1.07
C TYR A 292 -2.97 -9.30 -2.10
N LEU A 293 -3.58 -9.30 -3.28
CA LEU A 293 -3.25 -8.38 -4.35
C LEU A 293 -4.52 -7.84 -4.98
N ALA A 294 -4.71 -6.54 -4.94
CA ALA A 294 -5.82 -5.89 -5.61
C ALA A 294 -5.58 -5.80 -7.12
N ASN A 295 -6.61 -6.09 -7.90
CA ASN A 295 -6.59 -6.18 -9.36
C ASN A 295 -7.64 -5.22 -9.95
N ARG A 296 -7.17 -4.11 -10.54
CA ARG A 296 -8.02 -3.11 -11.23
C ARG A 296 -8.36 -3.62 -12.64
N GLY A 297 -9.62 -3.50 -13.02
CA GLY A 297 -10.13 -4.03 -14.28
C GLY A 297 -10.79 -5.40 -14.11
N HIS A 298 -10.12 -6.35 -13.47
CA HIS A 298 -10.75 -7.59 -13.02
C HIS A 298 -11.55 -7.41 -11.71
N ASP A 299 -11.30 -6.32 -10.99
CA ASP A 299 -12.06 -5.86 -9.82
C ASP A 299 -12.19 -6.92 -8.73
N ASN A 300 -11.06 -7.56 -8.43
CA ASN A 300 -10.96 -8.60 -7.43
C ASN A 300 -9.69 -8.48 -6.57
N ILE A 301 -9.64 -9.28 -5.53
CA ILE A 301 -8.49 -9.48 -4.67
C ILE A 301 -7.99 -10.91 -4.91
N ALA A 302 -6.80 -11.07 -5.49
CA ALA A 302 -6.14 -12.35 -5.58
C ALA A 302 -5.48 -12.69 -4.26
N THR A 303 -5.60 -13.94 -3.82
CA THR A 303 -4.97 -14.47 -2.60
C THR A 303 -3.97 -15.56 -2.97
N PHE A 304 -2.76 -15.43 -2.45
CA PHE A 304 -1.66 -16.37 -2.67
C PHE A 304 -1.18 -16.93 -1.34
N ALA A 305 -0.83 -18.22 -1.30
CA ALA A 305 -0.04 -18.78 -0.23
C ALA A 305 1.43 -18.41 -0.42
N VAL A 306 2.08 -17.97 0.65
CA VAL A 306 3.52 -17.70 0.69
C VAL A 306 4.25 -19.00 1.08
N MET A 307 5.05 -19.53 0.16
CA MET A 307 5.78 -20.80 0.33
C MET A 307 7.28 -20.58 0.14
N GLY A 308 7.93 -20.06 1.19
CA GLY A 308 9.33 -19.64 1.08
C GLY A 308 9.49 -18.51 0.04
N ASP A 309 10.36 -18.70 -0.95
CA ASP A 309 10.59 -17.73 -2.03
C ASP A 309 9.59 -17.89 -3.20
N SER A 310 8.43 -18.49 -2.97
CA SER A 310 7.42 -18.75 -3.99
C SER A 310 6.03 -18.34 -3.54
N LEU A 311 5.20 -17.94 -4.50
CA LEU A 311 3.77 -17.70 -4.33
C LEU A 311 2.97 -18.78 -5.05
N VAL A 312 1.96 -19.31 -4.38
CA VAL A 312 1.00 -20.28 -4.95
C VAL A 312 -0.38 -19.63 -4.98
N PRO A 313 -0.99 -19.42 -6.16
CA PRO A 313 -2.35 -18.88 -6.26
C PRO A 313 -3.35 -19.78 -5.54
N LEU A 314 -4.19 -19.21 -4.69
CA LEU A 314 -5.26 -19.92 -3.97
C LEU A 314 -6.62 -19.62 -4.59
N THR A 315 -6.99 -18.36 -4.64
CA THR A 315 -8.32 -17.92 -5.11
C THR A 315 -8.32 -16.44 -5.49
N THR A 316 -9.41 -16.01 -6.12
CA THR A 316 -9.74 -14.58 -6.30
C THR A 316 -11.11 -14.30 -5.68
N THR A 317 -11.27 -13.19 -5.00
CA THR A 317 -12.52 -12.74 -4.38
C THR A 317 -12.92 -11.39 -4.98
N PRO A 318 -14.15 -11.17 -5.46
CA PRO A 318 -14.60 -9.85 -5.90
C PRO A 318 -14.38 -8.80 -4.83
N CYS A 319 -13.83 -7.63 -5.19
CA CYS A 319 -13.58 -6.55 -4.24
C CYS A 319 -14.87 -5.80 -3.82
N GLY A 320 -15.97 -6.00 -4.53
CA GLY A 320 -17.26 -5.36 -4.26
C GLY A 320 -17.42 -3.95 -4.81
N GLY A 321 -16.51 -3.52 -5.65
CA GLY A 321 -16.54 -2.24 -6.35
C GLY A 321 -15.78 -2.32 -7.67
N VAL A 322 -15.44 -1.16 -8.23
CA VAL A 322 -14.77 -1.05 -9.52
C VAL A 322 -13.45 -0.30 -9.37
N PHE A 323 -12.38 -0.89 -9.88
CA PHE A 323 -11.05 -0.32 -9.94
C PHE A 323 -10.43 -0.13 -8.54
N PRO A 324 -10.18 -1.22 -7.78
CA PRO A 324 -9.56 -1.17 -6.44
C PRO A 324 -8.12 -0.65 -6.53
N ARG A 325 -7.94 0.65 -6.25
CA ARG A 325 -6.65 1.34 -6.37
C ARG A 325 -5.74 1.07 -5.18
N ASP A 326 -6.32 0.88 -4.01
CA ASP A 326 -5.64 0.54 -2.76
C ASP A 326 -6.33 -0.61 -2.05
N LEU A 327 -5.55 -1.32 -1.26
CA LEU A 327 -5.96 -2.42 -0.41
C LEU A 327 -5.20 -2.33 0.92
N THR A 328 -5.90 -2.37 2.04
CA THR A 328 -5.25 -2.36 3.36
C THR A 328 -5.93 -3.32 4.33
N LEU A 329 -5.18 -3.78 5.33
CA LEU A 329 -5.73 -4.51 6.47
C LEU A 329 -6.13 -3.54 7.58
N ASP A 330 -7.20 -3.86 8.30
CA ASP A 330 -7.49 -3.19 9.56
C ASP A 330 -6.39 -3.50 10.60
N PRO A 331 -6.25 -2.70 11.69
CA PRO A 331 -5.26 -2.95 12.73
C PRO A 331 -5.36 -4.32 13.38
N SER A 332 -6.53 -4.95 13.35
CA SER A 332 -6.74 -6.31 13.85
C SER A 332 -6.23 -7.41 12.92
N GLY A 333 -5.92 -7.09 11.66
CA GLY A 333 -5.55 -8.05 10.63
C GLY A 333 -6.67 -9.00 10.22
N ARG A 334 -7.93 -8.66 10.51
CA ARG A 334 -9.09 -9.52 10.25
C ARG A 334 -9.97 -9.09 9.09
N ARG A 335 -9.72 -7.91 8.54
CA ARG A 335 -10.48 -7.39 7.40
C ARG A 335 -9.57 -6.68 6.41
N LEU A 336 -9.90 -6.83 5.14
CA LEU A 336 -9.34 -6.06 4.04
C LEU A 336 -10.31 -4.94 3.67
N TYR A 337 -9.77 -3.76 3.38
CA TYR A 337 -10.50 -2.61 2.85
C TYR A 337 -9.96 -2.27 1.48
N ALA A 338 -10.84 -2.16 0.49
CA ALA A 338 -10.51 -1.82 -0.89
C ALA A 338 -11.06 -0.44 -1.25
N ALA A 339 -10.18 0.47 -1.67
CA ALA A 339 -10.56 1.76 -2.21
C ALA A 339 -10.91 1.63 -3.70
N ASN A 340 -12.19 1.57 -4.00
CA ASN A 340 -12.72 1.33 -5.35
C ASN A 340 -12.96 2.66 -6.06
N GLN A 341 -11.93 3.17 -6.74
CA GLN A 341 -11.88 4.51 -7.31
C GLN A 341 -13.06 4.81 -8.25
N LYS A 342 -13.39 3.88 -9.16
CA LYS A 342 -14.38 4.12 -10.23
C LYS A 342 -15.83 3.85 -9.79
N SER A 343 -16.05 3.17 -8.67
CA SER A 343 -17.38 2.99 -8.08
C SER A 343 -17.64 3.91 -6.89
N ASN A 344 -16.74 4.85 -6.59
CA ASN A 344 -16.91 5.81 -5.50
C ASN A 344 -17.23 5.14 -4.16
N SER A 345 -16.50 4.07 -3.83
CA SER A 345 -16.78 3.30 -2.62
C SER A 345 -15.52 2.73 -1.98
N VAL A 346 -15.55 2.62 -0.66
CA VAL A 346 -14.63 1.75 0.10
C VAL A 346 -15.43 0.55 0.57
N THR A 347 -15.00 -0.65 0.19
CA THR A 347 -15.61 -1.90 0.62
C THR A 347 -14.72 -2.61 1.63
N TRP A 348 -15.29 -3.42 2.52
CA TRP A 348 -14.53 -4.27 3.44
C TRP A 348 -14.95 -5.73 3.33
N LEU A 349 -13.96 -6.61 3.48
CA LEU A 349 -14.11 -8.05 3.39
C LEU A 349 -13.57 -8.69 4.68
N GLY A 350 -14.38 -9.48 5.35
CA GLY A 350 -13.91 -10.29 6.48
C GLY A 350 -12.95 -11.37 6.00
N LEU A 351 -11.92 -11.64 6.78
CA LEU A 351 -11.02 -12.77 6.55
C LEU A 351 -11.48 -13.97 7.37
N ASP A 352 -11.47 -15.15 6.76
CA ASP A 352 -11.71 -16.39 7.47
C ASP A 352 -10.67 -16.57 8.58
N PRO A 353 -11.05 -16.79 9.84
CA PRO A 353 -10.12 -16.79 10.97
C PRO A 353 -9.12 -17.96 10.96
N ILE A 354 -9.38 -19.00 10.18
CA ILE A 354 -8.53 -20.21 10.07
C ILE A 354 -7.63 -20.12 8.85
N THR A 355 -8.22 -19.81 7.70
CA THR A 355 -7.53 -19.82 6.39
C THR A 355 -6.98 -18.46 5.99
N GLY A 356 -7.50 -17.35 6.54
CA GLY A 356 -7.17 -15.99 6.13
C GLY A 356 -7.75 -15.59 4.77
N ILE A 357 -8.54 -16.45 4.11
CA ILE A 357 -9.12 -16.16 2.79
C ILE A 357 -10.27 -15.15 2.95
N PRO A 358 -10.35 -14.11 2.08
CA PRO A 358 -11.48 -13.18 2.09
C PRO A 358 -12.81 -13.90 1.83
N GLN A 359 -13.79 -13.68 2.72
CA GLN A 359 -15.10 -14.38 2.70
C GLN A 359 -16.15 -13.71 1.80
N GLY A 360 -15.81 -12.58 1.19
CA GLY A 360 -16.75 -11.75 0.44
C GLY A 360 -16.98 -10.39 1.10
N VAL A 361 -17.79 -9.57 0.45
CA VAL A 361 -18.04 -8.18 0.88
C VAL A 361 -18.91 -8.15 2.12
N GLY A 362 -18.37 -7.61 3.22
CA GLY A 362 -19.09 -7.40 4.49
C GLY A 362 -19.87 -6.09 4.52
N GLY A 363 -19.52 -5.12 3.66
CA GLY A 363 -20.20 -3.85 3.54
C GLY A 363 -19.46 -2.86 2.66
N SER A 364 -20.04 -1.67 2.51
CA SER A 364 -19.54 -0.59 1.67
C SER A 364 -19.83 0.77 2.28
N LEU A 365 -18.89 1.70 2.12
CA LEU A 365 -19.07 3.14 2.37
C LEU A 365 -19.01 3.87 1.03
N GLU A 366 -20.03 4.65 0.69
CA GLU A 366 -19.98 5.57 -0.45
C GLU A 366 -19.10 6.76 -0.12
N THR A 367 -18.10 7.01 -0.95
CA THR A 367 -17.18 8.15 -0.84
C THR A 367 -16.59 8.47 -2.21
N GLY A 368 -16.37 9.75 -2.51
CA GLY A 368 -15.97 10.15 -3.86
C GLY A 368 -14.54 9.70 -4.23
N SER A 369 -14.41 9.01 -5.36
CA SER A 369 -13.13 8.63 -6.01
C SER A 369 -12.01 8.21 -5.07
N PRO A 370 -12.23 7.26 -4.12
CA PRO A 370 -11.24 6.90 -3.11
C PRO A 370 -10.03 6.22 -3.76
N THR A 371 -8.84 6.55 -3.24
CA THR A 371 -7.56 6.07 -3.77
C THR A 371 -6.67 5.42 -2.72
N THR A 372 -6.91 5.70 -1.44
CA THR A 372 -6.17 5.10 -0.31
C THR A 372 -7.03 5.01 0.94
N VAL A 373 -6.75 4.01 1.78
CA VAL A 373 -7.32 3.83 3.13
C VAL A 373 -6.17 3.65 4.10
N LEU A 374 -6.04 4.56 5.06
CA LEU A 374 -4.98 4.54 6.06
C LEU A 374 -5.59 4.45 7.47
N PHE A 375 -5.33 3.34 8.17
CA PHE A 375 -5.67 3.19 9.61
C PHE A 375 -4.56 3.75 10.50
N THR A 376 -4.94 4.19 11.73
CA THR A 376 -4.02 4.66 12.76
C THR A 376 -3.69 3.57 13.77
#